data_b465474f20dbabdb2a3fd2cba62d235c
#
_entry.id   b465474f20dbabdb2a3fd2cba62d235c
#
_cell.length_a   1.000
_cell.length_b   1.000
_cell.length_c   1.000
_cell.angle_alpha   90.00
_cell.angle_beta   90.00
_cell.angle_gamma   90.00
#
_symmetry.space_group_name_H-M   'P 1'
#
loop_
_entity.id
_entity.type
_entity.pdbx_description
1 polymer ?
#
loop_
_entity_poly.entity_id
_entity_poly.type
_entity_poly.pdbx_seq_one_letter_code
_entity_poly.pdbx_strand_id
1 'polypeptide(L)'
;MGGRERGETRFPSLQLTLSTSSNLSSKLSAASLSPGSRCGPGEYWSGRRCCQRCPAGQYVEEPCSSPHTRSKCEACDTGTYTGHANGLPSCLPCTTCRKDQEMVSDCTPTQDRQCQCKTGEYYCDSEHCLEGCNPCTSCPGATLQTCTPTRDTVCAPAAQPEPGPPAGSLAVSSLC
;
A
#
# COMPACT_ATOMS: atom_id res chain seq x y z
N MET A 1 40.25 -62.21 -7.20
CA MET A 1 38.97 -62.15 -7.85
C MET A 1 38.44 -60.68 -7.73
N GLY A 2 38.41 -60.00 -8.86
CA GLY A 2 37.57 -58.85 -9.09
C GLY A 2 37.95 -57.53 -8.42
N GLY A 3 39.03 -56.88 -8.87
CA GLY A 3 39.27 -55.43 -8.59
C GLY A 3 38.38 -54.59 -9.44
N ARG A 4 37.82 -53.53 -8.82
CA ARG A 4 37.03 -52.49 -9.52
C ARG A 4 37.83 -51.19 -9.56
N GLU A 5 38.34 -50.88 -10.74
CA GLU A 5 39.07 -49.67 -11.02
C GLU A 5 38.15 -48.50 -11.07
N ARG A 6 38.53 -47.42 -10.36
CA ARG A 6 37.85 -46.10 -10.41
C ARG A 6 38.45 -45.32 -11.57
N GLY A 7 37.62 -45.01 -12.56
CA GLY A 7 37.95 -44.12 -13.66
C GLY A 7 38.01 -42.67 -13.20
N GLU A 8 39.18 -42.11 -13.28
CA GLU A 8 39.51 -40.70 -13.03
C GLU A 8 39.23 -39.91 -14.32
N THR A 9 38.18 -39.10 -14.33
CA THR A 9 37.89 -38.22 -15.46
C THR A 9 38.66 -36.91 -15.31
N ARG A 10 39.69 -36.81 -16.11
CA ARG A 10 40.61 -35.69 -16.26
C ARG A 10 39.89 -34.59 -17.07
N PHE A 11 39.61 -33.44 -16.45
CA PHE A 11 39.15 -32.25 -17.17
C PHE A 11 40.32 -31.50 -17.80
N PRO A 12 40.26 -31.09 -19.08
CA PRO A 12 41.30 -30.29 -19.69
C PRO A 12 41.19 -28.80 -19.24
N SER A 13 42.32 -28.27 -18.79
CA SER A 13 42.52 -26.85 -18.51
C SER A 13 42.37 -26.03 -19.77
N LEU A 14 41.37 -25.19 -19.85
CA LEU A 14 41.28 -24.15 -20.86
C LEU A 14 42.07 -22.91 -20.40
N GLN A 15 43.20 -22.70 -21.04
CA GLN A 15 43.96 -21.46 -20.92
C GLN A 15 43.25 -20.35 -21.65
N LEU A 16 42.82 -19.32 -20.92
CA LEU A 16 42.33 -18.07 -21.50
C LEU A 16 43.50 -17.22 -21.99
N THR A 17 43.69 -17.15 -23.29
CA THR A 17 44.53 -16.13 -23.92
C THR A 17 43.79 -14.79 -23.92
N LEU A 18 44.35 -13.81 -23.22
CA LEU A 18 43.94 -12.41 -23.29
C LEU A 18 44.32 -11.85 -24.67
N SER A 19 43.34 -11.69 -25.54
CA SER A 19 43.45 -10.86 -26.74
C SER A 19 42.88 -9.48 -26.47
N THR A 20 43.76 -8.51 -26.35
CA THR A 20 43.45 -7.08 -26.42
C THR A 20 43.06 -6.73 -27.84
N SER A 21 41.85 -6.30 -28.10
CA SER A 21 41.45 -5.56 -29.30
C SER A 21 40.25 -4.70 -29.03
N SER A 22 40.53 -3.45 -28.88
CA SER A 22 39.94 -2.26 -29.52
C SER A 22 38.45 -2.26 -29.92
N ASN A 23 37.74 -1.24 -29.43
CA ASN A 23 36.59 -0.59 -30.06
C ASN A 23 35.35 -1.43 -30.32
N LEU A 24 34.60 -1.66 -29.25
CA LEU A 24 33.14 -1.81 -29.35
C LEU A 24 32.49 -0.49 -28.89
N SER A 25 32.35 0.41 -29.86
CA SER A 25 31.42 1.51 -29.81
C SER A 25 30.04 0.86 -29.58
N SER A 26 29.61 0.85 -28.33
CA SER A 26 28.28 0.39 -27.92
C SER A 26 27.26 1.31 -28.55
N LYS A 27 26.75 0.98 -29.71
CA LYS A 27 25.46 1.44 -30.17
C LYS A 27 24.45 0.90 -29.18
N LEU A 28 24.19 1.69 -28.12
CA LEU A 28 23.00 1.52 -27.30
C LEU A 28 21.81 1.61 -28.26
N SER A 29 21.25 0.45 -28.57
CA SER A 29 19.96 0.32 -29.22
C SER A 29 19.01 1.20 -28.42
N ALA A 30 18.59 2.32 -29.04
CA ALA A 30 17.50 3.12 -28.50
C ALA A 30 16.28 2.19 -28.46
N ALA A 31 16.04 1.58 -27.29
CA ALA A 31 14.81 0.89 -27.03
C ALA A 31 13.69 1.87 -27.40
N SER A 32 12.78 1.43 -28.27
CA SER A 32 11.64 2.19 -28.73
C SER A 32 10.77 2.53 -27.54
N LEU A 33 11.07 3.65 -26.88
CA LEU A 33 10.22 4.21 -25.84
C LEU A 33 8.93 4.67 -26.52
N SER A 34 7.81 4.21 -26.00
CA SER A 34 6.48 4.66 -26.42
C SER A 34 6.44 6.18 -26.50
N PRO A 35 5.77 6.78 -27.50
CA PRO A 35 5.76 8.24 -27.71
C PRO A 35 5.41 9.08 -26.48
N GLY A 36 4.65 8.53 -25.51
CA GLY A 36 4.27 9.18 -24.25
C GLY A 36 5.40 9.38 -23.24
N SER A 37 6.58 8.75 -23.44
CA SER A 37 7.74 8.83 -22.54
C SER A 37 8.63 10.05 -22.73
N ARG A 38 8.30 10.97 -23.64
CA ARG A 38 9.21 12.04 -24.08
C ARG A 38 8.85 13.43 -23.62
N CYS A 39 7.81 13.60 -22.82
CA CYS A 39 7.47 14.91 -22.27
C CYS A 39 8.38 15.26 -21.12
N GLY A 40 8.70 16.55 -20.98
CA GLY A 40 9.53 17.08 -19.91
C GLY A 40 8.85 17.01 -18.54
N PRO A 41 9.61 17.31 -17.47
CA PRO A 41 9.03 17.46 -16.14
C PRO A 41 7.89 18.49 -16.13
N GLY A 42 6.77 18.19 -15.51
CA GLY A 42 5.61 19.09 -15.47
C GLY A 42 4.73 19.07 -16.72
N GLU A 43 5.00 18.17 -17.67
CA GLU A 43 4.23 18.01 -18.89
C GLU A 43 3.49 16.68 -18.93
N TYR A 44 2.50 16.57 -19.80
CA TYR A 44 1.78 15.34 -20.12
C TYR A 44 1.60 15.19 -21.63
N TRP A 45 1.45 13.96 -22.08
CA TRP A 45 1.23 13.65 -23.49
C TRP A 45 -0.25 13.80 -23.86
N SER A 46 -0.55 14.70 -24.81
CA SER A 46 -1.89 14.92 -25.33
C SER A 46 -2.00 14.42 -26.76
N GLY A 47 -1.89 13.10 -26.97
CA GLY A 47 -2.08 12.41 -28.25
C GLY A 47 -1.09 12.73 -29.36
N ARG A 48 -0.61 13.95 -29.46
CA ARG A 48 0.32 14.40 -30.52
C ARG A 48 1.46 15.29 -30.02
N ARG A 49 1.35 15.85 -28.83
CA ARG A 49 2.30 16.85 -28.29
C ARG A 49 2.36 16.81 -26.79
N CYS A 50 3.45 17.33 -26.25
CA CYS A 50 3.60 17.56 -24.82
C CYS A 50 2.98 18.89 -24.44
N CYS A 51 2.14 18.90 -23.42
CA CYS A 51 1.47 20.08 -22.87
C CYS A 51 1.83 20.23 -21.39
N GLN A 52 1.88 21.45 -20.87
CA GLN A 52 2.04 21.72 -19.45
C GLN A 52 0.80 21.23 -18.69
N ARG A 53 1.05 20.59 -17.54
CA ARG A 53 0.00 20.07 -16.66
C ARG A 53 -0.81 21.19 -16.01
N CYS A 54 -2.07 20.93 -15.73
CA CYS A 54 -2.88 21.76 -14.86
C CYS A 54 -2.47 21.55 -13.39
N PRO A 55 -2.49 22.59 -12.55
CA PRO A 55 -2.18 22.46 -11.12
C PRO A 55 -3.21 21.59 -10.38
N ALA A 56 -2.89 21.20 -9.14
CA ALA A 56 -3.85 20.55 -8.24
C ALA A 56 -5.11 21.43 -8.09
N GLY A 57 -6.27 20.79 -7.97
CA GLY A 57 -7.57 21.47 -7.91
C GLY A 57 -8.14 21.90 -9.24
N GLN A 58 -7.46 21.54 -10.34
CA GLN A 58 -7.89 21.85 -11.71
C GLN A 58 -7.73 20.62 -12.62
N TYR A 59 -8.45 20.60 -13.72
CA TYR A 59 -8.33 19.61 -14.78
C TYR A 59 -8.10 20.29 -16.13
N VAL A 60 -7.80 19.50 -17.17
CA VAL A 60 -7.59 20.02 -18.54
C VAL A 60 -8.92 20.10 -19.25
N GLU A 61 -9.43 21.30 -19.41
CA GLU A 61 -10.61 21.57 -20.24
C GLU A 61 -10.25 21.45 -21.74
N GLU A 62 -9.16 22.10 -22.13
CA GLU A 62 -8.63 22.00 -23.49
C GLU A 62 -7.10 21.76 -23.45
N PRO A 63 -6.58 20.76 -24.17
CA PRO A 63 -5.13 20.59 -24.32
C PRO A 63 -4.49 21.80 -25.00
N CYS A 64 -3.20 22.00 -24.75
CA CYS A 64 -2.44 23.08 -25.36
C CYS A 64 -2.54 23.08 -26.89
N SER A 65 -2.58 24.24 -27.49
CA SER A 65 -2.63 24.42 -28.96
C SER A 65 -1.27 24.20 -29.64
N SER A 66 -0.16 24.49 -28.94
CA SER A 66 1.21 24.34 -29.40
C SER A 66 2.02 23.45 -28.43
N PRO A 67 3.06 22.71 -28.90
CA PRO A 67 3.91 21.92 -28.03
C PRO A 67 4.53 22.75 -26.91
N HIS A 68 4.65 22.14 -25.70
CA HIS A 68 5.30 22.71 -24.52
C HIS A 68 4.62 23.98 -23.95
N THR A 69 3.41 24.30 -24.40
CA THR A 69 2.63 25.44 -23.89
C THR A 69 1.62 24.99 -22.84
N ARG A 70 0.99 25.99 -22.19
CA ARG A 70 -0.03 25.75 -21.16
C ARG A 70 -1.31 25.21 -21.75
N SER A 71 -1.91 24.21 -21.08
CA SER A 71 -3.28 23.78 -21.33
C SER A 71 -4.27 24.79 -20.77
N LYS A 72 -5.50 24.80 -21.28
CA LYS A 72 -6.60 25.50 -20.63
C LYS A 72 -7.10 24.66 -19.48
N CYS A 73 -6.98 25.17 -18.26
CA CYS A 73 -7.35 24.47 -17.04
C CYS A 73 -8.61 25.06 -16.46
N GLU A 74 -9.48 24.20 -15.93
CA GLU A 74 -10.73 24.57 -15.27
C GLU A 74 -10.72 24.03 -13.85
N ALA A 75 -11.32 24.75 -12.90
CA ALA A 75 -11.39 24.37 -11.49
C ALA A 75 -12.27 23.13 -11.28
N CYS A 76 -11.92 22.31 -10.29
CA CYS A 76 -12.75 21.19 -9.87
C CYS A 76 -14.07 21.68 -9.25
N ASP A 77 -15.17 21.09 -9.67
CA ASP A 77 -16.47 21.33 -9.08
C ASP A 77 -16.57 20.75 -7.67
N THR A 78 -17.55 21.23 -6.90
CA THR A 78 -17.85 20.69 -5.57
C THR A 78 -18.07 19.18 -5.63
N GLY A 79 -17.41 18.44 -4.73
CA GLY A 79 -17.47 16.98 -4.68
C GLY A 79 -16.48 16.28 -5.61
N THR A 80 -15.56 17.03 -6.23
CA THR A 80 -14.46 16.49 -7.05
C THR A 80 -13.11 17.13 -6.68
N TYR A 81 -12.02 16.45 -7.00
CA TYR A 81 -10.67 16.92 -6.66
C TYR A 81 -9.61 16.44 -7.67
N THR A 82 -8.45 17.10 -7.65
CA THR A 82 -7.18 16.58 -8.20
C THR A 82 -6.06 16.92 -7.23
N GLY A 83 -5.41 15.89 -6.66
CA GLY A 83 -4.39 16.06 -5.60
C GLY A 83 -3.04 16.57 -6.08
N HIS A 84 -2.76 16.52 -7.38
CA HIS A 84 -1.46 16.86 -7.97
C HIS A 84 -1.61 17.53 -9.33
N ALA A 85 -0.51 18.15 -9.80
CA ALA A 85 -0.44 18.64 -11.17
C ALA A 85 -0.69 17.49 -12.16
N ASN A 86 -1.63 17.67 -13.09
CA ASN A 86 -2.18 16.58 -13.89
C ASN A 86 -2.49 16.99 -15.34
N GLY A 87 -2.79 15.97 -16.16
CA GLY A 87 -3.31 16.08 -17.52
C GLY A 87 -4.66 15.40 -17.67
N LEU A 88 -5.46 15.31 -16.60
CA LEU A 88 -6.76 14.64 -16.59
C LEU A 88 -7.82 15.48 -17.30
N PRO A 89 -8.75 14.86 -18.04
CA PRO A 89 -9.84 15.57 -18.71
C PRO A 89 -11.01 15.94 -17.80
N SER A 90 -10.98 15.51 -16.54
CA SER A 90 -11.96 15.84 -15.49
C SER A 90 -11.35 15.61 -14.12
N CYS A 91 -11.89 16.26 -13.08
CA CYS A 91 -11.54 15.96 -11.71
C CYS A 91 -12.09 14.60 -11.26
N LEU A 92 -11.45 14.02 -10.24
CA LEU A 92 -11.84 12.74 -9.64
C LEU A 92 -12.98 12.97 -8.63
N PRO A 93 -13.97 12.09 -8.55
CA PRO A 93 -14.99 12.19 -7.52
C PRO A 93 -14.38 11.97 -6.13
N CYS A 94 -14.86 12.74 -5.15
CA CYS A 94 -14.45 12.56 -3.77
C CYS A 94 -14.91 11.21 -3.22
N THR A 95 -14.10 10.61 -2.38
CA THR A 95 -14.43 9.38 -1.65
C THR A 95 -15.67 9.60 -0.78
N THR A 96 -16.54 8.60 -0.73
CA THR A 96 -17.68 8.56 0.20
C THR A 96 -17.37 7.58 1.31
N CYS A 97 -17.43 8.03 2.57
CA CYS A 97 -17.20 7.15 3.71
C CYS A 97 -18.32 6.09 3.80
N ARG A 98 -17.92 4.84 4.06
CA ARG A 98 -18.83 3.72 4.24
C ARG A 98 -19.57 3.84 5.58
N LYS A 99 -20.57 2.97 5.79
CA LYS A 99 -21.37 2.95 7.04
C LYS A 99 -20.56 2.61 8.29
N ASP A 100 -19.50 1.82 8.14
CA ASP A 100 -18.55 1.42 9.16
C ASP A 100 -17.44 2.47 9.39
N GLN A 101 -17.50 3.57 8.68
CA GLN A 101 -16.50 4.65 8.71
C GLN A 101 -17.11 5.98 9.15
N GLU A 102 -16.25 6.83 9.69
CA GLU A 102 -16.50 8.25 9.97
C GLU A 102 -15.54 9.13 9.15
N MET A 103 -15.95 10.35 8.87
CA MET A 103 -15.16 11.32 8.13
C MET A 103 -14.12 11.97 9.06
N VAL A 104 -12.85 11.95 8.65
CA VAL A 104 -11.74 12.63 9.33
C VAL A 104 -11.51 14.00 8.76
N SER A 105 -11.47 14.12 7.43
CA SER A 105 -11.37 15.39 6.74
C SER A 105 -12.29 15.41 5.52
N ASP A 106 -12.88 16.59 5.27
CA ASP A 106 -13.75 16.75 4.11
C ASP A 106 -12.96 16.90 2.81
N CYS A 107 -13.63 16.65 1.71
CA CYS A 107 -13.08 16.85 0.38
C CYS A 107 -12.88 18.31 0.07
N THR A 108 -11.73 18.63 -0.52
CA THR A 108 -11.41 19.95 -1.07
C THR A 108 -11.05 19.82 -2.54
N PRO A 109 -10.99 20.87 -3.34
CA PRO A 109 -10.57 20.76 -4.74
C PRO A 109 -9.18 20.11 -4.93
N THR A 110 -8.31 20.17 -3.90
CA THR A 110 -6.93 19.66 -3.95
C THR A 110 -6.68 18.40 -3.13
N GLN A 111 -7.69 17.90 -2.39
CA GLN A 111 -7.54 16.75 -1.49
C GLN A 111 -8.82 15.94 -1.41
N ASP A 112 -8.69 14.62 -1.52
CA ASP A 112 -9.81 13.71 -1.34
C ASP A 112 -10.30 13.69 0.12
N ARG A 113 -11.57 13.29 0.31
CA ARG A 113 -12.12 13.01 1.63
C ARG A 113 -11.39 11.87 2.29
N GLN A 114 -11.05 12.03 3.56
CA GLN A 114 -10.44 10.99 4.36
C GLN A 114 -11.45 10.36 5.31
N CYS A 115 -11.48 9.04 5.32
CA CYS A 115 -12.36 8.23 6.16
C CYS A 115 -11.51 7.31 7.02
N GLN A 116 -11.97 7.06 8.26
CA GLN A 116 -11.41 6.05 9.16
C GLN A 116 -12.53 5.16 9.69
N CYS A 117 -12.20 4.02 10.30
CA CYS A 117 -13.18 3.21 11.02
C CYS A 117 -13.77 4.01 12.17
N LYS A 118 -15.09 3.85 12.43
CA LYS A 118 -15.76 4.57 13.53
C LYS A 118 -15.13 4.24 14.87
N THR A 119 -14.67 5.27 15.55
CA THR A 119 -14.00 5.14 16.84
C THR A 119 -14.84 4.42 17.87
N GLY A 120 -14.31 3.36 18.49
CA GLY A 120 -14.98 2.57 19.52
C GLY A 120 -16.02 1.56 19.04
N GLU A 121 -16.37 1.57 17.75
CA GLU A 121 -17.31 0.61 17.15
C GLU A 121 -16.61 -0.35 16.19
N TYR A 122 -15.65 0.15 15.40
CA TYR A 122 -14.96 -0.57 14.36
C TYR A 122 -13.46 -0.27 14.36
N TYR A 123 -12.67 -1.26 13.91
CA TYR A 123 -11.22 -1.10 13.70
C TYR A 123 -10.76 -1.73 12.39
N CYS A 124 -9.55 -1.35 11.96
CA CYS A 124 -8.85 -2.01 10.89
C CYS A 124 -7.35 -1.98 11.18
N ASP A 125 -6.74 -3.13 11.25
CA ASP A 125 -5.32 -3.33 11.55
C ASP A 125 -4.43 -3.45 10.30
N SER A 126 -5.02 -3.34 9.11
CA SER A 126 -4.32 -3.34 7.83
C SER A 126 -4.07 -1.91 7.34
N GLU A 127 -3.00 -1.74 6.54
CA GLU A 127 -2.54 -0.44 6.07
C GLU A 127 -3.59 0.36 5.25
N HIS A 128 -4.49 -0.34 4.55
CA HIS A 128 -5.40 0.34 3.61
C HIS A 128 -6.89 0.12 3.88
N CYS A 129 -7.27 -0.75 4.80
CA CYS A 129 -8.69 -1.05 5.12
C CYS A 129 -9.61 -1.24 3.90
N LEU A 130 -9.07 -1.83 2.83
CA LEU A 130 -9.76 -1.93 1.53
C LEU A 130 -11.03 -2.79 1.60
N GLU A 131 -11.00 -3.85 2.40
CA GLU A 131 -12.11 -4.82 2.51
C GLU A 131 -13.22 -4.34 3.46
N GLY A 132 -12.93 -3.43 4.38
CA GLY A 132 -13.87 -2.94 5.37
C GLY A 132 -13.26 -2.78 6.75
N CYS A 133 -14.06 -2.30 7.69
CA CYS A 133 -13.69 -2.27 9.11
C CYS A 133 -14.31 -3.46 9.83
N ASN A 134 -13.58 -4.03 10.79
CA ASN A 134 -14.05 -5.11 11.65
C ASN A 134 -14.74 -4.52 12.89
N PRO A 135 -15.83 -5.12 13.39
CA PRO A 135 -16.41 -4.67 14.64
C PRO A 135 -15.45 -4.90 15.80
N CYS A 136 -15.39 -3.96 16.73
CA CYS A 136 -14.56 -4.09 17.93
C CYS A 136 -14.99 -5.28 18.78
N THR A 137 -14.02 -6.01 19.33
CA THR A 137 -14.27 -7.11 20.26
C THR A 137 -14.90 -6.59 21.55
N SER A 138 -15.97 -7.26 22.01
CA SER A 138 -16.61 -7.00 23.29
C SER A 138 -16.00 -7.90 24.36
N CYS A 139 -15.44 -7.33 25.43
CA CYS A 139 -14.82 -8.10 26.50
C CYS A 139 -15.86 -8.65 27.46
N PRO A 140 -15.82 -9.97 27.80
CA PRO A 140 -16.71 -10.57 28.83
C PRO A 140 -16.36 -10.13 30.25
N GLY A 141 -15.16 -9.54 30.45
CA GLY A 141 -14.62 -9.04 31.70
C GLY A 141 -14.04 -7.64 31.55
N ALA A 142 -12.91 -7.37 32.21
CA ALA A 142 -12.24 -6.08 32.14
C ALA A 142 -11.59 -5.84 30.78
N THR A 143 -11.67 -4.60 30.31
CA THR A 143 -10.97 -4.13 29.12
C THR A 143 -9.63 -3.53 29.51
N LEU A 144 -8.53 -4.03 28.94
CA LEU A 144 -7.18 -3.50 29.15
C LEU A 144 -6.87 -2.33 28.23
N GLN A 145 -7.32 -2.41 26.97
CA GLN A 145 -7.21 -1.33 26.00
C GLN A 145 -8.51 -1.21 25.21
N THR A 146 -8.97 0.01 25.07
CA THR A 146 -10.18 0.32 24.28
C THR A 146 -9.88 0.24 22.78
N CYS A 147 -10.90 -0.12 22.01
CA CYS A 147 -10.84 -0.14 20.56
C CYS A 147 -10.55 1.26 19.99
N THR A 148 -9.68 1.30 19.01
CA THR A 148 -9.36 2.50 18.23
C THR A 148 -9.62 2.22 16.73
N PRO A 149 -9.66 3.23 15.85
CA PRO A 149 -9.86 2.96 14.42
C PRO A 149 -8.83 2.03 13.78
N THR A 150 -7.65 1.85 14.41
CA THR A 150 -6.53 1.04 13.88
C THR A 150 -6.20 -0.19 14.73
N ARG A 151 -6.93 -0.44 15.83
CA ARG A 151 -6.66 -1.55 16.76
C ARG A 151 -7.90 -2.02 17.46
N ASP A 152 -8.06 -3.33 17.53
CA ASP A 152 -9.13 -3.94 18.30
C ASP A 152 -9.00 -3.74 19.82
N THR A 153 -10.09 -4.01 20.52
CA THR A 153 -10.14 -4.06 22.00
C THR A 153 -9.20 -5.15 22.53
N VAL A 154 -8.46 -4.86 23.59
CA VAL A 154 -7.69 -5.87 24.32
C VAL A 154 -8.38 -6.18 25.63
N CYS A 155 -8.81 -7.45 25.79
CA CYS A 155 -9.49 -7.95 26.97
C CYS A 155 -8.50 -8.47 28.01
N ALA A 156 -8.85 -8.33 29.31
CA ALA A 156 -8.13 -9.03 30.36
C ALA A 156 -8.33 -10.54 30.22
N PRO A 157 -7.31 -11.36 30.58
CA PRO A 157 -7.50 -12.81 30.66
C PRO A 157 -8.68 -13.16 31.55
N ALA A 158 -9.49 -14.14 31.13
CA ALA A 158 -10.53 -14.66 32.00
C ALA A 158 -9.88 -15.14 33.31
N ALA A 159 -10.46 -14.74 34.45
CA ALA A 159 -10.01 -15.24 35.73
C ALA A 159 -10.12 -16.79 35.70
N GLN A 160 -8.99 -17.46 35.81
CA GLN A 160 -9.04 -18.92 35.96
C GLN A 160 -9.72 -19.21 37.27
N PRO A 161 -10.68 -20.16 37.31
CA PRO A 161 -11.23 -20.61 38.59
C PRO A 161 -10.06 -21.10 39.43
N GLU A 162 -9.94 -20.54 40.64
CA GLU A 162 -8.97 -21.02 41.63
C GLU A 162 -9.12 -22.55 41.74
N PRO A 163 -8.02 -23.32 41.72
CA PRO A 163 -8.10 -24.73 41.99
C PRO A 163 -8.73 -24.92 43.38
N GLY A 164 -9.93 -25.44 43.42
CA GLY A 164 -10.63 -25.67 44.67
C GLY A 164 -9.75 -26.45 45.65
N PRO A 165 -9.91 -26.27 46.97
CA PRO A 165 -9.09 -26.97 47.97
C PRO A 165 -9.15 -28.48 47.67
N PRO A 166 -7.99 -29.20 47.83
CA PRO A 166 -7.93 -30.61 47.53
C PRO A 166 -9.00 -31.35 48.37
N ALA A 167 -9.93 -32.02 47.67
CA ALA A 167 -10.92 -32.88 48.29
C ALA A 167 -10.19 -34.02 49.02
N GLY A 168 -10.11 -33.97 50.33
CA GLY A 168 -9.54 -35.06 51.11
C GLY A 168 -8.61 -34.66 52.24
N SER A 169 -9.11 -33.92 53.22
CA SER A 169 -8.55 -34.01 54.58
C SER A 169 -9.71 -34.39 55.51
N LEU A 170 -9.96 -35.69 55.58
CA LEU A 170 -10.79 -36.25 56.65
C LEU A 170 -9.98 -36.06 57.94
N ALA A 171 -10.39 -35.07 58.72
CA ALA A 171 -9.92 -34.97 60.09
C ALA A 171 -10.47 -36.19 60.85
N VAL A 172 -9.59 -37.16 61.10
CA VAL A 172 -9.86 -38.26 62.04
C VAL A 172 -9.81 -37.63 63.43
N SER A 173 -10.98 -37.29 63.99
CA SER A 173 -11.11 -36.98 65.40
C SER A 173 -10.89 -38.29 66.17
N SER A 174 -9.70 -38.43 66.75
CA SER A 174 -9.40 -39.41 67.77
C SER A 174 -10.05 -38.95 69.05
N LEU A 175 -11.15 -39.64 69.45
CA LEU A 175 -11.68 -39.61 70.79
C LEU A 175 -10.83 -40.55 71.65
N CYS A 176 -10.20 -40.02 72.67
CA CYS A 176 -9.87 -40.68 73.92
C CYS A 176 -10.13 -39.73 75.04
#